data_af9d3a6bf800652a954c4b2d9715fd02
#
_entry.id   af9d3a6bf800652a954c4b2d9715fd02
#
_cell.length_a   1.000
_cell.length_b   1.000
_cell.length_c   1.000
_cell.angle_alpha   90.00
_cell.angle_beta   90.00
_cell.angle_gamma   90.00
#
_symmetry.space_group_name_H-M   'P 1'
#
loop_
_entity.id
_entity.type
_entity.pdbx_description
1 polymer ?
#
loop_
_entity_poly.entity_id
_entity_poly.type
_entity_poly.pdbx_seq_one_letter_code
_entity_poly.pdbx_strand_id
1 'polypeptide(L)'
;MEGKTKGRMIKERTDKPVEERFVSMSNALTRGAQGLGLAEKRIIALALAKTDSVPAKDLMLSQMSGWLVRLNAVEYAETYEVDLNTAYEQLKFSARALLNRTWKTITPGKRGEVIREGNWVSVIEYSEGEGRVEVRFTPEVAPHVLALRSQFTTYKLKQTAALRSIYAWRLYECCQSWRSKGRWSVSIDDFMNAMDAPASCRKDFGNLRMRIIEPAVTEIRAKNNLVLDWEAERSGRKVIGLVFRFSPDPQGRLDL
;
A
#
# COMPACT_ATOMS: atom_id res chain seq x y z
N MET A 1 10.41 -9.30 -37.40
CA MET A 1 9.84 -10.30 -36.46
C MET A 1 9.92 -9.70 -35.07
N GLU A 2 8.88 -8.99 -34.66
CA GLU A 2 8.82 -8.42 -33.32
C GLU A 2 8.34 -9.51 -32.36
N GLY A 3 9.27 -10.04 -31.59
CA GLY A 3 8.97 -10.96 -30.50
C GLY A 3 8.26 -10.22 -29.37
N LYS A 4 6.92 -10.19 -29.39
CA LYS A 4 6.12 -9.75 -28.25
C LYS A 4 6.41 -10.68 -27.07
N THR A 5 7.27 -10.25 -26.17
CA THR A 5 7.43 -10.89 -24.85
C THR A 5 6.14 -10.68 -24.07
N LYS A 6 5.16 -11.56 -24.28
CA LYS A 6 3.92 -11.60 -23.50
C LYS A 6 4.29 -11.98 -22.08
N GLY A 7 4.27 -11.01 -21.16
CA GLY A 7 4.32 -11.33 -19.73
C GLY A 7 3.27 -12.37 -19.39
N ARG A 8 3.63 -13.33 -18.56
CA ARG A 8 2.72 -14.41 -18.15
C ARG A 8 1.64 -13.84 -17.23
N MET A 9 0.39 -13.96 -17.65
CA MET A 9 -0.74 -13.54 -16.83
C MET A 9 -0.93 -14.52 -15.67
N ILE A 10 -1.03 -13.98 -14.45
CA ILE A 10 -1.32 -14.76 -13.26
C ILE A 10 -2.81 -15.13 -13.27
N LYS A 11 -3.12 -16.44 -13.22
CA LYS A 11 -4.48 -16.95 -13.09
C LYS A 11 -4.86 -17.04 -11.62
N GLU A 12 -5.96 -16.42 -11.24
CA GLU A 12 -6.56 -16.57 -9.92
C GLU A 12 -7.03 -18.02 -9.69
N ARG A 13 -6.86 -18.52 -8.47
CA ARG A 13 -7.21 -19.90 -8.08
C ARG A 13 -8.07 -19.96 -6.82
N THR A 14 -8.71 -18.88 -6.44
CA THR A 14 -9.56 -18.84 -5.25
C THR A 14 -10.93 -18.26 -5.58
N ASP A 15 -11.96 -18.86 -4.99
CA ASP A 15 -13.34 -18.36 -5.05
C ASP A 15 -13.65 -17.29 -3.99
N LYS A 16 -12.65 -16.93 -3.14
CA LYS A 16 -12.84 -15.89 -2.15
C LYS A 16 -13.00 -14.53 -2.82
N PRO A 17 -13.98 -13.71 -2.41
CA PRO A 17 -14.08 -12.33 -2.83
C PRO A 17 -12.75 -11.59 -2.64
N VAL A 18 -12.42 -10.66 -3.53
CA VAL A 18 -11.09 -10.04 -3.54
C VAL A 18 -10.82 -9.22 -2.27
N GLU A 19 -11.84 -8.63 -1.67
CA GLU A 19 -11.75 -7.89 -0.42
C GLU A 19 -11.38 -8.77 0.79
N GLU A 20 -11.64 -10.07 0.73
CA GLU A 20 -11.25 -11.05 1.75
C GLU A 20 -9.83 -11.59 1.57
N ARG A 21 -9.18 -11.27 0.45
CA ARG A 21 -7.82 -11.69 0.15
C ARG A 21 -6.80 -10.77 0.81
N PHE A 22 -5.58 -11.28 0.94
CA PHE A 22 -4.52 -10.54 1.61
C PHE A 22 -3.74 -9.63 0.67
N VAL A 23 -3.47 -8.44 1.15
CA VAL A 23 -2.45 -7.53 0.61
C VAL A 23 -1.19 -7.74 1.43
N SER A 24 -0.09 -8.09 0.78
CA SER A 24 1.17 -8.37 1.45
C SER A 24 2.31 -7.58 0.83
N MET A 25 3.14 -6.95 1.68
CA MET A 25 4.34 -6.20 1.27
C MET A 25 5.47 -6.41 2.28
N SER A 26 6.72 -6.33 1.83
CA SER A 26 7.86 -6.31 2.74
C SER A 26 7.76 -5.13 3.71
N ASN A 27 8.25 -5.30 4.94
CA ASN A 27 8.27 -4.22 5.92
C ASN A 27 9.10 -3.01 5.44
N ALA A 28 10.13 -3.24 4.63
CA ALA A 28 10.92 -2.17 4.04
C ALA A 28 10.07 -1.29 3.11
N LEU A 29 9.24 -1.89 2.23
CA LEU A 29 8.34 -1.16 1.36
C LEU A 29 7.16 -0.54 2.12
N THR A 30 6.62 -1.27 3.11
CA THR A 30 5.52 -0.77 3.96
C THR A 30 5.91 0.51 4.70
N ARG A 31 7.14 0.61 5.18
CA ARG A 31 7.66 1.77 5.93
C ARG A 31 8.39 2.78 5.05
N GLY A 32 8.72 2.42 3.82
CA GLY A 32 9.36 3.27 2.83
C GLY A 32 8.39 4.25 2.17
N ALA A 33 8.92 5.16 1.37
CA ALA A 33 8.10 6.02 0.52
C ALA A 33 7.50 5.23 -0.64
N GLN A 34 6.23 5.46 -0.94
CA GLN A 34 5.53 4.73 -2.01
C GLN A 34 5.15 5.63 -3.19
N GLY A 35 5.19 6.95 -3.01
CA GLY A 35 4.92 7.93 -4.06
C GLY A 35 3.50 7.84 -4.66
N LEU A 36 2.54 7.24 -3.94
CA LEU A 36 1.20 6.92 -4.45
C LEU A 36 0.14 7.88 -3.89
N GLY A 37 -0.77 8.32 -4.74
CA GLY A 37 -2.06 8.86 -4.32
C GLY A 37 -3.05 7.75 -3.93
N LEU A 38 -4.22 8.13 -3.40
CA LEU A 38 -5.21 7.17 -2.92
C LEU A 38 -5.71 6.21 -4.02
N ALA A 39 -6.05 6.73 -5.20
CA ALA A 39 -6.57 5.89 -6.29
C ALA A 39 -5.49 4.95 -6.85
N GLU A 40 -4.26 5.40 -6.96
CA GLU A 40 -3.11 4.57 -7.35
C GLU A 40 -2.84 3.49 -6.29
N LYS A 41 -2.94 3.84 -5.00
CA LYS A 41 -2.79 2.88 -3.89
C LYS A 41 -3.88 1.81 -3.93
N ARG A 42 -5.12 2.16 -4.26
CA ARG A 42 -6.22 1.23 -4.46
C ARG A 42 -5.93 0.24 -5.59
N ILE A 43 -5.41 0.72 -6.72
CA ILE A 43 -5.00 -0.15 -7.85
C ILE A 43 -3.92 -1.14 -7.41
N ILE A 44 -2.87 -0.66 -6.74
CA ILE A 44 -1.79 -1.52 -6.25
C ILE A 44 -2.33 -2.55 -5.24
N ALA A 45 -3.13 -2.14 -4.27
CA ALA A 45 -3.66 -3.03 -3.25
C ALA A 45 -4.59 -4.11 -3.84
N LEU A 46 -5.48 -3.73 -4.76
CA LEU A 46 -6.34 -4.67 -5.49
C LEU A 46 -5.50 -5.68 -6.30
N ALA A 47 -4.48 -5.21 -7.01
CA ALA A 47 -3.58 -6.07 -7.76
C ALA A 47 -2.83 -7.06 -6.85
N LEU A 48 -2.33 -6.61 -5.69
CA LEU A 48 -1.66 -7.46 -4.72
C LEU A 48 -2.62 -8.50 -4.11
N ALA A 49 -3.85 -8.12 -3.78
CA ALA A 49 -4.87 -9.05 -3.30
C ALA A 49 -5.19 -10.14 -4.34
N LYS A 50 -5.15 -9.81 -5.63
CA LYS A 50 -5.33 -10.78 -6.71
C LYS A 50 -4.15 -11.76 -6.85
N THR A 51 -2.98 -11.43 -6.31
CA THR A 51 -1.81 -12.31 -6.30
C THR A 51 -1.72 -13.21 -5.06
N ASP A 52 -2.55 -13.00 -4.04
CA ASP A 52 -2.52 -13.75 -2.77
C ASP A 52 -2.64 -15.27 -2.93
N SER A 53 -3.36 -15.73 -3.94
CA SER A 53 -3.60 -17.15 -4.22
C SER A 53 -2.69 -17.76 -5.29
N VAL A 54 -1.70 -17.02 -5.78
CA VAL A 54 -0.82 -17.49 -6.86
C VAL A 54 0.27 -18.40 -6.29
N PRO A 55 0.51 -19.60 -6.86
CA PRO A 55 1.55 -20.50 -6.40
C PRO A 55 2.94 -19.86 -6.46
N ALA A 56 3.76 -20.12 -5.44
CA ALA A 56 5.10 -19.54 -5.31
C ALA A 56 5.99 -19.77 -6.56
N LYS A 57 5.88 -20.92 -7.22
CA LYS A 57 6.61 -21.21 -8.47
C LYS A 57 6.28 -20.24 -9.60
N ASP A 58 5.00 -19.86 -9.74
CA ASP A 58 4.56 -18.94 -10.78
C ASP A 58 4.97 -17.50 -10.46
N LEU A 59 5.00 -17.16 -9.17
CA LEU A 59 5.52 -15.88 -8.69
C LEU A 59 7.03 -15.75 -8.92
N MET A 60 7.81 -16.81 -8.68
CA MET A 60 9.26 -16.79 -8.92
C MET A 60 9.60 -16.55 -10.40
N LEU A 61 8.87 -17.18 -11.33
CA LEU A 61 9.05 -16.94 -12.76
C LEU A 61 8.70 -15.49 -13.15
N SER A 62 7.69 -14.91 -12.49
CA SER A 62 7.29 -13.53 -12.70
C SER A 62 8.30 -12.50 -12.16
N GLN A 63 9.13 -12.88 -11.19
CA GLN A 63 10.20 -12.00 -10.67
C GLN A 63 11.26 -11.66 -11.72
N MET A 64 11.45 -12.50 -12.73
CA MET A 64 12.44 -12.28 -13.79
C MET A 64 11.95 -11.36 -14.90
N SER A 65 10.65 -11.37 -15.19
CA SER A 65 10.06 -10.66 -16.34
C SER A 65 8.99 -9.63 -15.97
N GLY A 66 8.79 -9.38 -14.67
CA GLY A 66 7.62 -8.68 -14.17
C GLY A 66 6.36 -9.55 -14.23
N TRP A 67 5.30 -9.14 -13.59
CA TRP A 67 4.04 -9.90 -13.62
C TRP A 67 2.87 -9.01 -14.00
N LEU A 68 1.95 -9.59 -14.73
CA LEU A 68 0.78 -8.92 -15.26
C LEU A 68 -0.44 -9.25 -14.40
N VAL A 69 -1.15 -8.23 -13.96
CA VAL A 69 -2.42 -8.36 -13.23
C VAL A 69 -3.52 -7.64 -14.00
N ARG A 70 -4.65 -8.31 -14.18
CA ARG A 70 -5.84 -7.75 -14.80
C ARG A 70 -6.81 -7.27 -13.73
N LEU A 71 -7.24 -6.01 -13.85
CA LEU A 71 -8.23 -5.36 -13.00
C LEU A 71 -9.42 -4.96 -13.86
N ASN A 72 -10.63 -5.02 -13.29
CA ASN A 72 -11.82 -4.53 -13.96
C ASN A 72 -12.55 -3.49 -13.11
N ALA A 73 -13.33 -2.63 -13.78
CA ALA A 73 -13.99 -1.51 -13.12
C ALA A 73 -15.13 -1.96 -12.18
N VAL A 74 -15.79 -3.06 -12.47
CA VAL A 74 -16.86 -3.59 -11.59
C VAL A 74 -16.25 -4.05 -10.27
N GLU A 75 -15.20 -4.90 -10.32
CA GLU A 75 -14.49 -5.37 -9.12
C GLU A 75 -13.91 -4.20 -8.29
N TYR A 76 -13.38 -3.17 -8.97
CA TYR A 76 -12.89 -1.96 -8.29
C TYR A 76 -14.03 -1.18 -7.63
N ALA A 77 -15.16 -1.01 -8.33
CA ALA A 77 -16.34 -0.31 -7.83
C ALA A 77 -16.91 -1.00 -6.57
N GLU A 78 -17.07 -2.32 -6.63
CA GLU A 78 -17.55 -3.13 -5.50
C GLU A 78 -16.58 -3.08 -4.31
N THR A 79 -15.28 -3.27 -4.55
CA THR A 79 -14.26 -3.28 -3.50
C THR A 79 -14.17 -1.96 -2.75
N TYR A 80 -14.29 -0.83 -3.44
CA TYR A 80 -14.07 0.50 -2.85
C TYR A 80 -15.35 1.31 -2.66
N GLU A 81 -16.51 0.70 -2.90
CA GLU A 81 -17.83 1.32 -2.75
C GLU A 81 -17.89 2.68 -3.49
N VAL A 82 -17.51 2.68 -4.75
CA VAL A 82 -17.62 3.83 -5.66
C VAL A 82 -18.54 3.48 -6.82
N ASP A 83 -19.18 4.49 -7.41
CA ASP A 83 -20.00 4.25 -8.59
C ASP A 83 -19.13 3.77 -9.79
N LEU A 84 -19.76 3.08 -10.73
CA LEU A 84 -19.06 2.44 -11.84
C LEU A 84 -18.34 3.45 -12.75
N ASN A 85 -18.91 4.63 -12.97
CA ASN A 85 -18.27 5.66 -13.80
C ASN A 85 -17.01 6.20 -13.10
N THR A 86 -17.11 6.47 -11.80
CA THR A 86 -15.94 6.84 -10.98
C THR A 86 -14.87 5.75 -11.00
N ALA A 87 -15.25 4.47 -10.93
CA ALA A 87 -14.32 3.35 -11.02
C ALA A 87 -13.59 3.32 -12.37
N TYR A 88 -14.31 3.52 -13.47
CA TYR A 88 -13.72 3.61 -14.81
C TYR A 88 -12.68 4.73 -14.91
N GLU A 89 -13.06 5.92 -14.48
CA GLU A 89 -12.19 7.09 -14.53
C GLU A 89 -10.95 6.90 -13.63
N GLN A 90 -11.15 6.44 -12.40
CA GLN A 90 -10.04 6.18 -11.50
C GLN A 90 -9.08 5.12 -12.05
N LEU A 91 -9.57 4.00 -12.57
CA LEU A 91 -8.73 2.98 -13.18
C LEU A 91 -7.95 3.54 -14.37
N LYS A 92 -8.59 4.24 -15.29
CA LYS A 92 -7.96 4.79 -16.49
C LYS A 92 -6.85 5.78 -16.15
N PHE A 93 -7.17 6.80 -15.37
CA PHE A 93 -6.22 7.89 -15.07
C PHE A 93 -5.15 7.48 -14.06
N SER A 94 -5.53 6.78 -13.00
CA SER A 94 -4.58 6.41 -11.95
C SER A 94 -3.64 5.28 -12.39
N ALA A 95 -4.13 4.33 -13.21
CA ALA A 95 -3.25 3.32 -13.78
C ALA A 95 -2.17 3.97 -14.67
N ARG A 96 -2.56 4.93 -15.52
CA ARG A 96 -1.59 5.69 -16.34
C ARG A 96 -0.60 6.48 -15.47
N ALA A 97 -1.06 7.08 -14.39
CA ALA A 97 -0.20 7.82 -13.48
C ALA A 97 0.86 6.90 -12.81
N LEU A 98 0.54 5.61 -12.58
CA LEU A 98 1.47 4.63 -12.00
C LEU A 98 2.78 4.46 -12.80
N LEU A 99 2.79 4.70 -14.10
CA LEU A 99 4.01 4.64 -14.93
C LEU A 99 5.10 5.60 -14.44
N ASN A 100 4.71 6.69 -13.77
CA ASN A 100 5.61 7.72 -13.25
C ASN A 100 5.74 7.66 -11.71
N ARG A 101 5.19 6.62 -11.07
CA ARG A 101 5.27 6.46 -9.61
C ARG A 101 6.44 5.57 -9.24
N THR A 102 7.18 6.06 -8.25
CA THR A 102 8.35 5.35 -7.72
C THR A 102 8.11 4.96 -6.26
N TRP A 103 8.76 3.88 -5.88
CA TRP A 103 8.90 3.48 -4.49
C TRP A 103 10.35 3.68 -4.04
N LYS A 104 10.53 3.87 -2.74
CA LYS A 104 11.85 4.02 -2.13
C LYS A 104 11.90 3.24 -0.83
N THR A 105 12.93 2.43 -0.66
CA THR A 105 13.23 1.74 0.59
C THR A 105 14.59 2.17 1.12
N ILE A 106 14.72 2.25 2.44
CA ILE A 106 15.96 2.52 3.14
C ILE A 106 16.18 1.36 4.11
N THR A 107 17.31 0.69 3.99
CA THR A 107 17.65 -0.46 4.85
C THR A 107 19.07 -0.33 5.39
N PRO A 108 19.35 -0.86 6.60
CA PRO A 108 20.70 -0.88 7.11
C PRO A 108 21.64 -1.67 6.20
N GLY A 109 22.79 -1.13 5.90
CA GLY A 109 23.86 -1.79 5.17
C GLY A 109 25.12 -1.92 6.03
N LYS A 110 26.18 -2.57 5.50
CA LYS A 110 27.44 -2.80 6.23
C LYS A 110 28.20 -1.51 6.62
N ARG A 111 28.06 -0.44 5.84
CA ARG A 111 28.80 0.82 6.03
C ARG A 111 27.89 2.06 5.99
N GLY A 112 26.59 1.90 6.27
CA GLY A 112 25.59 2.96 6.19
C GLY A 112 24.27 2.44 5.66
N GLU A 113 23.43 3.32 5.16
CA GLU A 113 22.13 2.98 4.61
C GLU A 113 22.25 2.51 3.16
N VAL A 114 21.44 1.52 2.79
CA VAL A 114 21.20 1.12 1.40
C VAL A 114 19.86 1.70 0.96
N ILE A 115 19.93 2.62 0.03
CA ILE A 115 18.76 3.26 -0.58
C ILE A 115 18.45 2.55 -1.89
N ARG A 116 17.22 2.11 -2.08
CA ARG A 116 16.72 1.56 -3.34
C ARG A 116 15.49 2.33 -3.78
N GLU A 117 15.46 2.70 -5.04
CA GLU A 117 14.33 3.37 -5.69
C GLU A 117 14.01 2.67 -7.01
N GLY A 118 12.75 2.60 -7.37
CA GLY A 118 12.31 1.99 -8.62
C GLY A 118 10.87 2.34 -8.96
N ASN A 119 10.47 2.07 -10.19
CA ASN A 119 9.09 2.24 -10.63
C ASN A 119 8.23 1.06 -10.15
N TRP A 120 6.95 1.33 -9.87
CA TRP A 120 5.98 0.28 -9.54
C TRP A 120 5.65 -0.60 -10.74
N VAL A 121 5.43 0.03 -11.89
CA VAL A 121 4.94 -0.63 -13.10
C VAL A 121 5.76 -0.22 -14.32
N SER A 122 5.85 -1.14 -15.29
CA SER A 122 6.56 -0.93 -16.55
C SER A 122 5.62 -0.77 -17.73
N VAL A 123 4.40 -1.32 -17.66
CA VAL A 123 3.41 -1.26 -18.74
C VAL A 123 2.02 -1.18 -18.13
N ILE A 124 1.19 -0.35 -18.74
CA ILE A 124 -0.26 -0.29 -18.53
C ILE A 124 -0.93 -0.51 -19.88
N GLU A 125 -1.90 -1.41 -19.91
CA GLU A 125 -2.79 -1.59 -21.05
C GLU A 125 -4.22 -1.33 -20.59
N TYR A 126 -4.92 -0.43 -21.28
CA TYR A 126 -6.31 -0.12 -21.02
C TYR A 126 -7.16 -0.54 -22.24
N SER A 127 -8.15 -1.39 -21.99
CA SER A 127 -9.12 -1.81 -23.03
C SER A 127 -10.35 -0.93 -22.93
N GLU A 128 -10.45 0.03 -23.87
CA GLU A 128 -11.60 0.93 -23.95
C GLU A 128 -12.87 0.14 -24.27
N GLY A 129 -13.96 0.44 -23.58
CA GLY A 129 -15.23 -0.28 -23.71
C GLY A 129 -15.34 -1.58 -22.89
N GLU A 130 -14.23 -2.19 -22.44
CA GLU A 130 -14.25 -3.38 -21.60
C GLU A 130 -14.12 -3.08 -20.10
N GLY A 131 -13.82 -1.83 -19.72
CA GLY A 131 -13.58 -1.44 -18.32
C GLY A 131 -12.44 -2.21 -17.66
N ARG A 132 -11.44 -2.57 -18.45
CA ARG A 132 -10.34 -3.44 -18.05
C ARG A 132 -9.02 -2.70 -18.14
N VAL A 133 -8.20 -2.85 -17.09
CA VAL A 133 -6.83 -2.40 -17.06
C VAL A 133 -5.91 -3.58 -16.79
N GLU A 134 -4.83 -3.70 -17.53
CA GLU A 134 -3.75 -4.63 -17.25
C GLU A 134 -2.53 -3.84 -16.77
N VAL A 135 -2.03 -4.23 -15.60
CA VAL A 135 -0.90 -3.58 -14.92
C VAL A 135 0.26 -4.57 -14.90
N ARG A 136 1.39 -4.21 -15.49
CA ARG A 136 2.63 -5.00 -15.39
C ARG A 136 3.56 -4.37 -14.37
N PHE A 137 3.73 -5.07 -13.26
CA PHE A 137 4.70 -4.69 -12.24
C PHE A 137 6.13 -4.92 -12.72
N THR A 138 7.05 -4.10 -12.20
CA THR A 138 8.48 -4.25 -12.50
C THR A 138 9.10 -5.45 -11.77
N PRO A 139 10.15 -6.09 -12.32
CA PRO A 139 10.90 -7.12 -11.60
C PRO A 139 11.52 -6.59 -10.30
N GLU A 140 11.86 -5.31 -10.25
CA GLU A 140 12.52 -4.66 -9.11
C GLU A 140 11.61 -4.57 -7.88
N VAL A 141 10.28 -4.39 -8.06
CA VAL A 141 9.35 -4.38 -6.93
C VAL A 141 8.95 -5.78 -6.48
N ALA A 142 9.15 -6.80 -7.30
CA ALA A 142 8.76 -8.17 -7.04
C ALA A 142 9.27 -8.72 -5.68
N PRO A 143 10.54 -8.52 -5.27
CA PRO A 143 11.03 -9.00 -3.97
C PRO A 143 10.31 -8.39 -2.76
N HIS A 144 9.63 -7.27 -2.95
CA HIS A 144 8.90 -6.56 -1.90
C HIS A 144 7.43 -6.95 -1.78
N VAL A 145 6.89 -7.65 -2.76
CA VAL A 145 5.44 -7.95 -2.84
C VAL A 145 5.12 -9.41 -3.20
N LEU A 146 6.09 -10.19 -3.68
CA LEU A 146 5.88 -11.58 -4.06
C LEU A 146 6.73 -12.53 -3.23
N ALA A 147 6.19 -13.72 -2.96
CA ALA A 147 6.89 -14.82 -2.28
C ALA A 147 7.57 -14.41 -0.96
N LEU A 148 6.94 -13.53 -0.19
CA LEU A 148 7.44 -13.02 1.07
C LEU A 148 7.50 -14.15 2.11
N ARG A 149 8.67 -14.38 2.72
CA ARG A 149 8.88 -15.44 3.73
C ARG A 149 9.01 -14.89 5.15
N SER A 150 9.54 -13.68 5.30
CA SER A 150 9.76 -13.03 6.59
C SER A 150 9.76 -11.51 6.44
N GLN A 151 9.61 -10.80 7.55
CA GLN A 151 9.63 -9.33 7.60
C GLN A 151 8.66 -8.67 6.61
N PHE A 152 7.43 -9.15 6.58
CA PHE A 152 6.37 -8.59 5.76
C PHE A 152 5.16 -8.19 6.60
N THR A 153 4.39 -7.28 6.05
CA THR A 153 3.10 -6.84 6.56
C THR A 153 2.01 -7.42 5.70
N THR A 154 0.99 -7.98 6.32
CA THR A 154 -0.17 -8.52 5.63
C THR A 154 -1.45 -8.06 6.32
N TYR A 155 -2.49 -7.77 5.54
CA TYR A 155 -3.83 -7.42 6.01
C TYR A 155 -4.85 -7.78 4.91
N LYS A 156 -6.12 -7.99 5.28
CA LYS A 156 -7.18 -8.19 4.29
C LYS A 156 -7.52 -6.88 3.60
N LEU A 157 -7.76 -6.90 2.29
CA LEU A 157 -8.05 -5.71 1.50
C LEU A 157 -9.24 -4.91 2.07
N LYS A 158 -10.30 -5.59 2.55
CA LYS A 158 -11.45 -4.96 3.20
C LYS A 158 -11.09 -4.03 4.36
N GLN A 159 -9.99 -4.30 5.06
CA GLN A 159 -9.56 -3.48 6.20
C GLN A 159 -9.08 -2.08 5.79
N THR A 160 -8.79 -1.87 4.53
CA THR A 160 -8.37 -0.56 4.01
C THR A 160 -9.31 0.00 2.94
N ALA A 161 -10.22 -0.81 2.41
CA ALA A 161 -11.13 -0.42 1.34
C ALA A 161 -12.01 0.80 1.69
N ALA A 162 -12.46 0.87 2.95
CA ALA A 162 -13.27 1.99 3.46
C ALA A 162 -12.48 3.29 3.67
N LEU A 163 -11.14 3.26 3.67
CA LEU A 163 -10.32 4.45 3.88
C LEU A 163 -10.38 5.39 2.68
N ARG A 164 -10.52 6.68 2.97
CA ARG A 164 -10.62 7.75 1.97
C ARG A 164 -9.41 8.68 1.97
N SER A 165 -8.48 8.50 2.93
CA SER A 165 -7.22 9.23 3.01
C SER A 165 -6.04 8.30 2.73
N ILE A 166 -5.12 8.73 1.86
CA ILE A 166 -3.85 8.02 1.65
C ILE A 166 -3.04 7.95 2.94
N TYR A 167 -3.08 8.98 3.77
CA TYR A 167 -2.35 9.02 5.04
C TYR A 167 -2.92 8.05 6.07
N ALA A 168 -4.25 7.89 6.13
CA ALA A 168 -4.89 6.88 6.96
C ALA A 168 -4.48 5.47 6.52
N TRP A 169 -4.48 5.21 5.21
CA TRP A 169 -4.03 3.92 4.68
C TRP A 169 -2.58 3.62 5.03
N ARG A 170 -1.67 4.58 4.77
CA ARG A 170 -0.24 4.45 5.07
C ARG A 170 0.02 4.24 6.57
N LEU A 171 -0.63 5.03 7.44
CA LEU A 171 -0.53 4.88 8.88
C LEU A 171 -1.02 3.51 9.34
N TYR A 172 -2.17 3.05 8.81
CA TYR A 172 -2.69 1.72 9.09
C TYR A 172 -1.68 0.62 8.74
N GLU A 173 -1.09 0.66 7.54
CA GLU A 173 -0.05 -0.29 7.12
C GLU A 173 1.17 -0.29 8.05
N CYS A 174 1.65 0.90 8.43
CA CYS A 174 2.75 1.03 9.38
C CYS A 174 2.39 0.40 10.73
N CYS A 175 1.20 0.64 11.26
CA CYS A 175 0.72 -0.01 12.48
C CYS A 175 0.65 -1.53 12.31
N GLN A 176 0.12 -2.04 11.20
CA GLN A 176 0.07 -3.48 10.94
C GLN A 176 1.47 -4.11 10.90
N SER A 177 2.49 -3.40 10.43
CA SER A 177 3.87 -3.89 10.43
C SER A 177 4.45 -4.11 11.84
N TRP A 178 3.81 -3.54 12.87
CA TRP A 178 4.16 -3.67 14.28
C TRP A 178 3.04 -4.32 15.12
N ARG A 179 2.08 -4.98 14.46
CA ARG A 179 0.89 -5.56 15.09
C ARG A 179 1.22 -6.44 16.31
N SER A 180 2.27 -7.25 16.23
CA SER A 180 2.67 -8.14 17.32
C SER A 180 3.13 -7.40 18.57
N LYS A 181 3.57 -6.14 18.44
CA LYS A 181 4.05 -5.30 19.54
C LYS A 181 2.98 -4.32 20.05
N GLY A 182 1.92 -4.06 19.29
CA GLY A 182 0.91 -3.07 19.62
C GLY A 182 1.44 -1.62 19.73
N ARG A 183 2.68 -1.40 19.29
CA ARG A 183 3.38 -0.12 19.39
C ARG A 183 4.33 0.08 18.23
N TRP A 184 4.28 1.27 17.64
CA TRP A 184 5.24 1.76 16.65
C TRP A 184 5.87 3.06 17.14
N SER A 185 7.18 3.02 17.45
CA SER A 185 8.00 4.20 17.76
C SER A 185 8.85 4.51 16.53
N VAL A 186 8.85 5.75 16.08
CA VAL A 186 9.45 6.16 14.81
C VAL A 186 10.04 7.56 14.92
N SER A 187 11.20 7.80 14.29
CA SER A 187 11.75 9.15 14.16
C SER A 187 10.81 10.03 13.34
N ILE A 188 10.85 11.35 13.56
CA ILE A 188 10.01 12.27 12.80
C ILE A 188 10.31 12.22 11.30
N ASP A 189 11.58 12.05 10.94
CA ASP A 189 12.02 11.97 9.55
C ASP A 189 11.56 10.67 8.87
N ASP A 190 11.67 9.52 9.54
CA ASP A 190 11.17 8.24 9.03
C ASP A 190 9.64 8.25 8.90
N PHE A 191 8.93 8.87 9.86
CA PHE A 191 7.49 9.03 9.75
C PHE A 191 7.11 9.88 8.53
N MET A 192 7.77 11.02 8.33
CA MET A 192 7.53 11.86 7.17
C MET A 192 7.83 11.14 5.84
N ASN A 193 8.86 10.29 5.82
CA ASN A 193 9.18 9.46 4.66
C ASN A 193 8.11 8.39 4.43
N ALA A 194 7.70 7.67 5.48
CA ALA A 194 6.65 6.66 5.39
C ALA A 194 5.31 7.23 4.92
N MET A 195 4.99 8.48 5.26
CA MET A 195 3.76 9.16 4.85
C MET A 195 3.87 9.88 3.50
N ASP A 196 5.03 9.86 2.82
CA ASP A 196 5.28 10.72 1.65
C ASP A 196 4.88 12.19 1.92
N ALA A 197 5.21 12.68 3.12
CA ALA A 197 4.74 13.98 3.60
C ALA A 197 5.21 15.13 2.70
N PRO A 198 4.33 16.04 2.29
CA PRO A 198 4.68 17.17 1.45
C PRO A 198 5.61 18.15 2.16
N ALA A 199 6.34 18.95 1.39
CA ALA A 199 7.36 19.87 1.91
C ALA A 199 6.83 20.83 3.00
N SER A 200 5.58 21.26 2.91
CA SER A 200 4.94 22.12 3.92
C SER A 200 4.78 21.43 5.28
N CYS A 201 4.52 20.11 5.29
CA CYS A 201 4.40 19.31 6.50
C CYS A 201 5.78 18.91 7.06
N ARG A 202 6.81 18.80 6.21
CA ARG A 202 8.17 18.48 6.64
C ARG A 202 8.85 19.64 7.38
N LYS A 203 8.45 20.88 7.08
CA LYS A 203 9.01 22.09 7.68
C LYS A 203 8.34 22.51 8.99
N ASP A 204 7.10 22.05 9.21
CA ASP A 204 6.29 22.47 10.35
C ASP A 204 5.50 21.30 10.92
N PHE A 205 5.80 20.97 12.17
CA PHE A 205 5.11 19.90 12.90
C PHE A 205 3.62 20.19 13.12
N GLY A 206 3.22 21.45 13.28
CA GLY A 206 1.81 21.83 13.38
C GLY A 206 1.04 21.43 12.11
N ASN A 207 1.61 21.70 10.94
CA ASN A 207 1.04 21.27 9.67
C ASN A 207 1.02 19.73 9.53
N LEU A 208 2.09 19.05 9.91
CA LEU A 208 2.17 17.58 9.90
C LEU A 208 1.07 16.97 10.78
N ARG A 209 0.91 17.49 11.99
CA ARG A 209 -0.10 17.08 12.95
C ARG A 209 -1.52 17.27 12.39
N MET A 210 -1.87 18.49 11.98
CA MET A 210 -3.23 18.86 11.59
C MET A 210 -3.65 18.24 10.24
N ARG A 211 -2.72 18.07 9.30
CA ARG A 211 -3.05 17.63 7.93
C ARG A 211 -2.84 16.15 7.69
N ILE A 212 -2.01 15.49 8.49
CA ILE A 212 -1.65 14.09 8.30
C ILE A 212 -2.01 13.26 9.51
N ILE A 213 -1.45 13.55 10.70
CA ILE A 213 -1.55 12.64 11.84
C ILE A 213 -2.98 12.56 12.37
N GLU A 214 -3.55 13.70 12.79
CA GLU A 214 -4.88 13.71 13.42
C GLU A 214 -6.00 13.23 12.49
N PRO A 215 -6.08 13.66 11.21
CA PRO A 215 -7.08 13.12 10.31
C PRO A 215 -6.94 11.62 10.04
N ALA A 216 -5.69 11.12 9.91
CA ALA A 216 -5.44 9.70 9.68
C ALA A 216 -5.84 8.85 10.90
N VAL A 217 -5.47 9.28 12.10
CA VAL A 217 -5.85 8.60 13.36
C VAL A 217 -7.37 8.57 13.52
N THR A 218 -8.02 9.71 13.30
CA THR A 218 -9.49 9.82 13.40
C THR A 218 -10.19 8.88 12.41
N GLU A 219 -9.73 8.84 11.17
CA GLU A 219 -10.34 7.97 10.15
C GLU A 219 -10.13 6.49 10.47
N ILE A 220 -8.93 6.09 10.92
CA ILE A 220 -8.65 4.70 11.30
C ILE A 220 -9.54 4.27 12.47
N ARG A 221 -9.66 5.07 13.51
CA ARG A 221 -10.55 4.78 14.65
C ARG A 221 -11.99 4.58 14.22
N ALA A 222 -12.46 5.40 13.29
CA ALA A 222 -13.85 5.35 12.82
C ALA A 222 -14.16 4.15 11.91
N LYS A 223 -13.16 3.62 11.17
CA LYS A 223 -13.41 2.68 10.06
C LYS A 223 -12.74 1.31 10.19
N ASN A 224 -11.75 1.16 11.08
CA ASN A 224 -10.91 -0.04 11.11
C ASN A 224 -11.03 -0.85 12.40
N ASN A 225 -11.97 -0.57 13.27
CA ASN A 225 -12.10 -1.22 14.57
C ASN A 225 -10.76 -1.36 15.29
N LEU A 226 -9.97 -0.27 15.27
CA LEU A 226 -8.65 -0.20 15.86
C LEU A 226 -8.63 0.95 16.88
N VAL A 227 -8.37 0.61 18.13
CA VAL A 227 -8.00 1.61 19.13
C VAL A 227 -6.59 2.07 18.78
N LEU A 228 -6.43 3.35 18.50
CA LEU A 228 -5.17 3.93 18.05
C LEU A 228 -4.95 5.26 18.76
N ASP A 229 -3.89 5.35 19.55
CA ASP A 229 -3.44 6.59 20.20
C ASP A 229 -2.04 6.95 19.75
N TRP A 230 -1.71 8.23 19.87
CA TRP A 230 -0.37 8.69 19.53
C TRP A 230 0.13 9.79 20.47
N GLU A 231 1.43 9.87 20.58
CA GLU A 231 2.14 10.93 21.32
C GLU A 231 3.41 11.36 20.58
N ALA A 232 3.83 12.61 20.78
CA ALA A 232 5.08 13.14 20.24
C ALA A 232 6.22 13.00 21.24
N GLU A 233 7.33 12.40 20.82
CA GLU A 233 8.58 12.39 21.56
C GLU A 233 9.34 13.70 21.30
N ARG A 234 9.82 14.33 22.37
CA ARG A 234 10.46 15.65 22.31
C ARG A 234 11.85 15.64 22.91
N SER A 235 12.72 16.47 22.34
CA SER A 235 13.97 16.91 22.95
C SER A 235 13.91 18.42 23.10
N GLY A 236 13.67 18.90 24.32
CA GLY A 236 13.33 20.29 24.57
C GLY A 236 12.05 20.72 23.86
N ARG A 237 12.13 21.74 22.99
CA ARG A 237 10.99 22.22 22.19
C ARG A 237 10.81 21.47 20.88
N LYS A 238 11.81 20.71 20.42
CA LYS A 238 11.79 20.04 19.14
C LYS A 238 11.12 18.67 19.25
N VAL A 239 10.20 18.35 18.33
CA VAL A 239 9.68 16.98 18.16
C VAL A 239 10.72 16.18 17.39
N ILE A 240 11.13 15.04 17.96
CA ILE A 240 12.15 14.15 17.40
C ILE A 240 11.57 12.82 16.93
N GLY A 241 10.40 12.44 17.43
CA GLY A 241 9.76 11.17 17.10
C GLY A 241 8.27 11.13 17.43
N LEU A 242 7.65 10.04 17.07
CA LEU A 242 6.25 9.75 17.35
C LEU A 242 6.13 8.33 17.89
N VAL A 243 5.20 8.13 18.80
CA VAL A 243 4.81 6.81 19.30
C VAL A 243 3.33 6.61 19.04
N PHE A 244 3.02 5.56 18.32
CA PHE A 244 1.66 5.08 18.12
C PHE A 244 1.44 3.84 18.96
N ARG A 245 0.33 3.80 19.73
CA ARG A 245 -0.13 2.62 20.48
C ARG A 245 -1.47 2.17 19.88
N PHE A 246 -1.59 0.89 19.61
CA PHE A 246 -2.77 0.37 18.93
C PHE A 246 -3.07 -1.06 19.37
N SER A 247 -4.37 -1.37 19.41
CA SER A 247 -4.90 -2.71 19.66
C SER A 247 -6.19 -2.91 18.86
N PRO A 248 -6.59 -4.16 18.59
CA PRO A 248 -7.92 -4.40 18.07
C PRO A 248 -8.97 -3.82 19.01
N ASP A 249 -10.01 -3.20 18.46
CA ASP A 249 -11.14 -2.73 19.26
C ASP A 249 -11.88 -3.94 19.84
N PRO A 250 -12.03 -4.06 21.17
CA PRO A 250 -12.77 -5.15 21.78
C PRO A 250 -14.26 -5.18 21.37
N GLN A 251 -14.86 -4.02 21.05
CA GLN A 251 -16.25 -3.92 20.62
C GLN A 251 -16.48 -4.36 19.18
N GLY A 252 -15.46 -4.28 18.31
CA GLY A 252 -15.53 -4.76 16.92
C GLY A 252 -15.59 -6.28 16.76
N ARG A 253 -15.60 -7.05 17.86
CA ARG A 253 -15.78 -8.52 17.85
C ARG A 253 -17.25 -8.96 17.93
N LEU A 254 -18.18 -8.04 18.15
CA LEU A 254 -19.59 -8.35 18.34
C LEU A 254 -20.42 -8.39 17.04
N ASP A 255 -19.83 -7.97 15.92
CA ASP A 255 -20.48 -7.93 14.59
C ASP A 255 -19.93 -9.03 13.63
N LEU A 256 -19.76 -10.26 14.16
CA LEU A 256 -19.45 -11.45 13.36
C LEU A 256 -20.56 -12.47 13.47
#